data_416228d348d0a2b10c4d757b71a8acd1
#
_entry.id   416228d348d0a2b10c4d757b71a8acd1
#
_cell.length_a   1.000
_cell.length_b   1.000
_cell.length_c   1.000
_cell.angle_alpha   90.00
_cell.angle_beta   90.00
_cell.angle_gamma   90.00
#
_symmetry.space_group_name_H-M   'P 1'
#
loop_
_entity.id
_entity.type
_entity.pdbx_description
1 polymer ?
#
loop_
_entity_poly.entity_id
_entity_poly.type
_entity_poly.pdbx_seq_one_letter_code
_entity_poly.pdbx_strand_id
1 'polypeptide(L)'
;ISNQPIYNMFERYIEKDNIIEQCEKDGLGLIVFSPLAQGILTGKYTPGGHIPTGSRAANNQTNGVINSYLREDVLECTVALSQLAVEVGCSLSQFALAWVLRQSAVSSAIIGSSRPEQIEENIKAIELELTPDILARTESILSGISHFAPMR
;
A
#
# COMPACT_ATOMS: atom_id res chain seq x y z
N ILE A 1 -3.20 22.95 -7.38
CA ILE A 1 -4.31 22.40 -6.56
C ILE A 1 -4.17 20.89 -6.60
N SER A 2 -4.33 20.24 -5.46
CA SER A 2 -4.18 18.79 -5.31
C SER A 2 -5.30 18.21 -4.45
N ASN A 3 -5.58 16.92 -4.61
CA ASN A 3 -6.43 16.14 -3.73
C ASN A 3 -5.56 15.17 -2.91
N GLN A 4 -5.93 14.91 -1.65
CA GLN A 4 -5.17 14.05 -0.76
C GLN A 4 -6.02 12.87 -0.24
N PRO A 5 -6.23 11.84 -1.07
CA PRO A 5 -6.96 10.65 -0.67
C PRO A 5 -6.07 9.61 0.01
N ILE A 6 -6.69 8.69 0.77
CA ILE A 6 -6.05 7.43 1.10
C ILE A 6 -5.96 6.56 -0.15
N TYR A 7 -4.80 5.96 -0.39
CA TYR A 7 -4.62 5.04 -1.50
C TYR A 7 -3.51 4.02 -1.22
N ASN A 8 -3.84 2.76 -1.33
CA ASN A 8 -2.93 1.63 -1.24
C ASN A 8 -3.58 0.40 -1.90
N MET A 9 -2.89 -0.73 -1.92
CA MET A 9 -3.37 -1.95 -2.55
C MET A 9 -4.72 -2.44 -2.01
N PHE A 10 -5.08 -2.08 -0.77
CA PHE A 10 -6.33 -2.50 -0.12
C PHE A 10 -7.42 -1.42 -0.21
N GLU A 11 -7.05 -0.13 -0.14
CA GLU A 11 -7.95 1.02 -0.19
C GLU A 11 -7.92 1.65 -1.59
N ARG A 12 -8.85 1.24 -2.46
CA ARG A 12 -8.85 1.54 -3.89
C ARG A 12 -10.10 2.29 -4.36
N TYR A 13 -10.80 2.96 -3.47
CA TYR A 13 -12.03 3.66 -3.83
C TYR A 13 -11.81 4.73 -4.91
N ILE A 14 -10.64 5.38 -4.93
CA ILE A 14 -10.33 6.41 -5.92
C ILE A 14 -10.22 5.88 -7.36
N GLU A 15 -9.94 4.58 -7.53
CA GLU A 15 -10.01 3.90 -8.83
C GLU A 15 -11.47 3.62 -9.21
N LYS A 16 -12.27 3.08 -8.25
CA LYS A 16 -13.66 2.66 -8.47
C LYS A 16 -14.61 3.83 -8.69
N ASP A 17 -14.37 4.94 -8.01
CA ASP A 17 -15.20 6.16 -8.08
C ASP A 17 -14.72 7.12 -9.19
N ASN A 18 -13.83 6.67 -10.09
CA ASN A 18 -13.26 7.43 -11.21
C ASN A 18 -12.55 8.73 -10.79
N ILE A 19 -12.07 8.82 -9.53
CA ILE A 19 -11.39 10.01 -9.03
C ILE A 19 -10.03 10.20 -9.73
N ILE A 20 -9.30 9.11 -9.99
CA ILE A 20 -8.02 9.15 -10.71
C ILE A 20 -8.24 9.73 -12.11
N GLU A 21 -9.19 9.16 -12.88
CA GLU A 21 -9.49 9.60 -14.23
C GLU A 21 -9.93 11.07 -14.27
N GLN A 22 -10.76 11.50 -13.31
CA GLN A 22 -11.20 12.90 -13.24
C GLN A 22 -10.03 13.83 -12.91
N CYS A 23 -9.13 13.45 -12.00
CA CYS A 23 -7.94 14.24 -11.67
C CYS A 23 -7.01 14.38 -12.87
N GLU A 24 -6.79 13.32 -13.63
CA GLU A 24 -6.00 13.37 -14.86
C GLU A 24 -6.60 14.32 -15.88
N LYS A 25 -7.92 14.25 -16.11
CA LYS A 25 -8.65 15.10 -17.04
C LYS A 25 -8.59 16.58 -16.68
N ASP A 26 -8.64 16.86 -15.37
CA ASP A 26 -8.64 18.26 -14.87
C ASP A 26 -7.22 18.79 -14.58
N GLY A 27 -6.17 17.98 -14.81
CA GLY A 27 -4.78 18.35 -14.52
C GLY A 27 -4.50 18.51 -13.03
N LEU A 28 -5.18 17.72 -12.17
CA LEU A 28 -5.02 17.73 -10.73
C LEU A 28 -4.09 16.59 -10.28
N GLY A 29 -3.09 16.92 -9.47
CA GLY A 29 -2.22 15.92 -8.87
C GLY A 29 -2.83 15.31 -7.60
N LEU A 30 -2.62 14.01 -7.40
CA LEU A 30 -2.97 13.30 -6.16
C LEU A 30 -1.74 13.21 -5.25
N ILE A 31 -1.90 13.61 -3.99
CA ILE A 31 -0.94 13.41 -2.92
C ILE A 31 -1.54 12.35 -2.00
N VAL A 32 -1.16 11.10 -2.19
CA VAL A 32 -1.83 10.00 -1.49
C VAL A 32 -1.19 9.72 -0.13
N PHE A 33 -2.01 9.37 0.86
CA PHE A 33 -1.53 8.98 2.18
C PHE A 33 -1.79 7.50 2.49
N SER A 34 -1.08 6.96 3.49
CA SER A 34 -1.11 5.53 3.88
C SER A 34 -0.82 4.53 2.76
N PRO A 35 0.17 4.77 1.89
CA PRO A 35 0.46 3.88 0.76
C PRO A 35 0.90 2.48 1.22
N LEU A 36 1.40 2.35 2.46
CA LEU A 36 1.81 1.07 3.07
C LEU A 36 0.74 0.49 4.00
N ALA A 37 -0.54 0.91 3.90
CA ALA A 37 -1.65 0.40 4.70
C ALA A 37 -1.30 0.33 6.21
N GLN A 38 -0.88 1.46 6.78
CA GLN A 38 -0.48 1.59 8.19
C GLN A 38 0.70 0.67 8.60
N GLY A 39 1.44 0.14 7.64
CA GLY A 39 2.59 -0.74 7.85
C GLY A 39 2.29 -2.22 7.61
N ILE A 40 1.10 -2.60 7.20
CA ILE A 40 0.77 -3.99 6.79
C ILE A 40 1.63 -4.37 5.58
N LEU A 41 1.70 -3.52 4.56
CA LEU A 41 2.48 -3.73 3.34
C LEU A 41 4.01 -3.59 3.54
N THR A 42 4.48 -3.68 4.78
CA THR A 42 5.91 -3.89 5.08
C THR A 42 6.25 -5.37 5.32
N GLY A 43 5.22 -6.25 5.38
CA GLY A 43 5.39 -7.69 5.60
C GLY A 43 5.73 -8.10 7.04
N LYS A 44 5.72 -7.16 8.00
CA LYS A 44 6.06 -7.48 9.41
C LYS A 44 4.94 -8.14 10.21
N TYR A 45 3.72 -8.16 9.69
CA TYR A 45 2.57 -8.83 10.31
C TYR A 45 2.23 -10.07 9.50
N THR A 46 2.11 -11.21 10.18
CA THR A 46 1.86 -12.51 9.55
C THR A 46 0.60 -13.17 10.11
N PRO A 47 -0.10 -14.01 9.33
CA PRO A 47 -1.26 -14.76 9.80
C PRO A 47 -0.90 -15.60 11.04
N GLY A 48 -1.72 -15.54 12.10
CA GLY A 48 -1.47 -16.25 13.36
C GLY A 48 -0.20 -15.83 14.11
N GLY A 49 0.54 -14.84 13.63
CA GLY A 49 1.79 -14.37 14.21
C GLY A 49 1.60 -13.42 15.39
N HIS A 50 2.65 -13.24 16.18
CA HIS A 50 2.67 -12.23 17.23
C HIS A 50 2.80 -10.84 16.64
N ILE A 51 2.09 -9.86 17.25
CA ILE A 51 2.27 -8.44 16.92
C ILE A 51 3.68 -8.00 17.36
N PRO A 52 4.53 -7.52 16.44
CA PRO A 52 5.90 -7.14 16.78
C PRO A 52 5.93 -6.00 17.81
N THR A 53 6.76 -6.16 18.83
CA THR A 53 6.97 -5.13 19.87
C THR A 53 7.45 -3.81 19.22
N GLY A 54 6.92 -2.69 19.67
CA GLY A 54 7.24 -1.36 19.12
C GLY A 54 6.60 -1.07 17.76
N SER A 55 5.79 -2.00 17.22
CA SER A 55 5.02 -1.75 16.01
C SER A 55 3.79 -0.87 16.29
N ARG A 56 3.20 -0.29 15.23
CA ARG A 56 1.97 0.50 15.36
C ARG A 56 0.82 -0.29 15.98
N ALA A 57 0.68 -1.56 15.64
CA ALA A 57 -0.37 -2.43 16.18
C ALA A 57 -0.18 -2.72 17.68
N ALA A 58 1.05 -2.69 18.18
CA ALA A 58 1.35 -2.87 19.60
C ALA A 58 1.07 -1.63 20.45
N ASN A 59 0.85 -0.46 19.84
CA ASN A 59 0.65 0.79 20.53
C ASN A 59 -0.85 1.14 20.61
N ASN A 60 -1.44 1.01 21.79
CA ASN A 60 -2.88 1.24 22.03
C ASN A 60 -3.37 2.66 21.69
N GLN A 61 -2.48 3.64 21.57
CA GLN A 61 -2.85 5.00 21.18
C GLN A 61 -2.95 5.18 19.67
N THR A 62 -2.30 4.33 18.87
CA THR A 62 -2.19 4.48 17.43
C THR A 62 -2.73 3.30 16.62
N ASN A 63 -3.20 2.23 17.28
CA ASN A 63 -3.62 0.99 16.62
C ASN A 63 -5.04 1.01 16.05
N GLY A 64 -5.82 2.07 16.25
CA GLY A 64 -7.24 2.11 15.85
C GLY A 64 -7.45 1.81 14.37
N VAL A 65 -6.67 2.44 13.49
CA VAL A 65 -6.80 2.26 12.04
C VAL A 65 -6.18 0.93 11.58
N ILE A 66 -5.01 0.56 12.09
CA ILE A 66 -4.33 -0.68 11.64
C ILE A 66 -5.12 -1.94 11.99
N ASN A 67 -5.92 -1.91 13.05
CA ASN A 67 -6.73 -3.06 13.45
C ASN A 67 -7.73 -3.49 12.36
N SER A 68 -8.19 -2.58 11.51
CA SER A 68 -9.05 -2.92 10.38
C SER A 68 -8.34 -3.75 9.30
N TYR A 69 -7.02 -3.67 9.24
CA TYR A 69 -6.17 -4.43 8.32
C TYR A 69 -5.63 -5.74 8.90
N LEU A 70 -5.71 -5.95 10.23
CA LEU A 70 -5.22 -7.18 10.89
C LEU A 70 -6.23 -8.34 10.76
N ARG A 71 -6.74 -8.54 9.57
CA ARG A 71 -7.64 -9.62 9.18
C ARG A 71 -6.83 -10.73 8.53
N GLU A 72 -7.25 -11.98 8.72
CA GLU A 72 -6.53 -13.13 8.18
C GLU A 72 -6.39 -13.10 6.66
N ASP A 73 -7.48 -12.81 5.94
CA ASP A 73 -7.49 -12.65 4.48
C ASP A 73 -6.51 -11.59 3.96
N VAL A 74 -6.38 -10.47 4.68
CA VAL A 74 -5.43 -9.40 4.36
C VAL A 74 -3.99 -9.82 4.61
N LEU A 75 -3.74 -10.51 5.72
CA LEU A 75 -2.40 -10.98 6.08
C LEU A 75 -1.93 -12.10 5.15
N GLU A 76 -2.80 -13.03 4.77
CA GLU A 76 -2.51 -14.08 3.77
C GLU A 76 -2.19 -13.44 2.40
N CYS A 77 -3.00 -12.48 1.97
CA CYS A 77 -2.73 -11.70 0.76
C CYS A 77 -1.38 -10.98 0.84
N THR A 78 -1.05 -10.39 2.00
CA THR A 78 0.23 -9.72 2.23
C THR A 78 1.41 -10.69 2.07
N VAL A 79 1.28 -11.93 2.53
CA VAL A 79 2.29 -12.98 2.33
C VAL A 79 2.47 -13.30 0.85
N ALA A 80 1.38 -13.47 0.09
CA ALA A 80 1.44 -13.73 -1.34
C ALA A 80 2.06 -12.55 -2.12
N LEU A 81 1.71 -11.32 -1.77
CA LEU A 81 2.33 -10.11 -2.34
C LEU A 81 3.82 -10.01 -1.99
N SER A 82 4.23 -10.44 -0.78
CA SER A 82 5.63 -10.46 -0.38
C SER A 82 6.45 -11.46 -1.22
N GLN A 83 5.87 -12.62 -1.54
CA GLN A 83 6.50 -13.60 -2.42
C GLN A 83 6.68 -13.02 -3.84
N LEU A 84 5.65 -12.36 -4.36
CA LEU A 84 5.73 -11.70 -5.67
C LEU A 84 6.79 -10.58 -5.68
N ALA A 85 6.89 -9.78 -4.61
CA ALA A 85 7.92 -8.75 -4.47
C ALA A 85 9.34 -9.34 -4.50
N VAL A 86 9.56 -10.49 -3.83
CA VAL A 86 10.85 -11.22 -3.87
C VAL A 86 11.18 -11.68 -5.28
N GLU A 87 10.21 -12.18 -6.06
CA GLU A 87 10.41 -12.55 -7.47
C GLU A 87 10.83 -11.35 -8.33
N VAL A 88 10.28 -10.16 -8.04
CA VAL A 88 10.64 -8.89 -8.71
C VAL A 88 12.01 -8.36 -8.23
N GLY A 89 12.55 -8.89 -7.13
CA GLY A 89 13.85 -8.49 -6.57
C GLY A 89 13.78 -7.26 -5.66
N CYS A 90 12.63 -7.02 -5.01
CA CYS A 90 12.45 -5.86 -4.13
C CYS A 90 11.76 -6.25 -2.81
N SER A 91 11.74 -5.32 -1.85
CA SER A 91 10.94 -5.49 -0.63
C SER A 91 9.46 -5.25 -0.92
N LEU A 92 8.58 -5.82 -0.07
CA LEU A 92 7.14 -5.57 -0.20
C LEU A 92 6.80 -4.08 -0.06
N SER A 93 7.52 -3.32 0.77
CA SER A 93 7.32 -1.87 0.89
C SER A 93 7.61 -1.16 -0.42
N GLN A 94 8.73 -1.50 -1.08
CA GLN A 94 9.09 -0.94 -2.38
C GLN A 94 8.07 -1.33 -3.46
N PHE A 95 7.66 -2.59 -3.48
CA PHE A 95 6.64 -3.09 -4.40
C PHE A 95 5.31 -2.34 -4.25
N ALA A 96 4.84 -2.16 -3.01
CA ALA A 96 3.60 -1.46 -2.71
C ALA A 96 3.67 0.03 -3.10
N LEU A 97 4.82 0.68 -2.87
CA LEU A 97 5.02 2.08 -3.27
C LEU A 97 5.08 2.23 -4.80
N ALA A 98 5.80 1.34 -5.50
CA ALA A 98 5.83 1.33 -6.95
C ALA A 98 4.43 1.11 -7.54
N TRP A 99 3.64 0.21 -6.93
CA TRP A 99 2.26 -0.03 -7.33
C TRP A 99 1.39 1.22 -7.17
N VAL A 100 1.53 1.97 -6.09
CA VAL A 100 0.80 3.24 -5.88
C VAL A 100 1.24 4.28 -6.91
N LEU A 101 2.55 4.42 -7.13
CA LEU A 101 3.14 5.43 -8.02
C LEU A 101 2.95 5.11 -9.52
N ARG A 102 2.46 3.91 -9.88
CA ARG A 102 2.15 3.55 -11.27
C ARG A 102 1.04 4.41 -11.89
N GLN A 103 0.21 5.03 -11.04
CA GLN A 103 -0.88 5.90 -11.48
C GLN A 103 -0.33 7.29 -11.82
N SER A 104 -0.50 7.72 -13.05
CA SER A 104 0.04 8.99 -13.57
C SER A 104 -0.49 10.22 -12.81
N ALA A 105 -1.72 10.16 -12.28
CA ALA A 105 -2.28 11.22 -11.44
C ALA A 105 -1.62 11.31 -10.06
N VAL A 106 -0.93 10.26 -9.59
CA VAL A 106 -0.28 10.26 -8.28
C VAL A 106 1.05 11.00 -8.35
N SER A 107 1.05 12.24 -7.91
CA SER A 107 2.25 13.09 -7.88
C SER A 107 3.16 12.82 -6.68
N SER A 108 2.61 12.30 -5.58
CA SER A 108 3.38 12.02 -4.35
C SER A 108 2.67 11.00 -3.47
N ALA A 109 3.46 10.16 -2.80
CA ALA A 109 3.00 9.23 -1.77
C ALA A 109 3.62 9.61 -0.42
N ILE A 110 2.76 9.94 0.56
CA ILE A 110 3.20 10.32 1.90
C ILE A 110 3.52 9.07 2.70
N ILE A 111 4.78 8.90 3.05
CA ILE A 111 5.25 7.81 3.90
C ILE A 111 5.68 8.33 5.26
N GLY A 112 5.49 7.51 6.30
CA GLY A 112 6.07 7.72 7.61
C GLY A 112 7.22 6.74 7.85
N SER A 113 8.33 7.24 8.35
CA SER A 113 9.50 6.43 8.71
C SER A 113 9.90 6.68 10.14
N SER A 114 10.26 5.63 10.86
CA SER A 114 10.80 5.72 12.23
C SER A 114 12.33 5.71 12.26
N ARG A 115 12.97 5.40 11.14
CA ARG A 115 14.44 5.33 10.98
C ARG A 115 14.83 5.85 9.59
N PRO A 116 15.97 6.54 9.46
CA PRO A 116 16.44 7.07 8.16
C PRO A 116 16.60 6.00 7.08
N GLU A 117 17.10 4.81 7.43
CA GLU A 117 17.32 3.70 6.51
C GLU A 117 16.05 3.28 5.75
N GLN A 118 14.88 3.45 6.40
CA GLN A 118 13.58 3.16 5.77
C GLN A 118 13.28 4.14 4.62
N ILE A 119 13.74 5.37 4.72
CA ILE A 119 13.57 6.37 3.65
C ILE A 119 14.45 6.00 2.46
N GLU A 120 15.72 5.67 2.75
CA GLU A 120 16.69 5.24 1.72
C GLU A 120 16.24 3.97 0.99
N GLU A 121 15.60 3.03 1.70
CA GLU A 121 15.02 1.85 1.08
C GLU A 121 13.77 2.18 0.26
N ASN A 122 12.84 2.94 0.81
CA ASN A 122 11.57 3.22 0.18
C ASN A 122 11.71 4.06 -1.11
N ILE A 123 12.70 4.97 -1.17
CA ILE A 123 12.91 5.80 -2.36
C ILE A 123 13.27 4.97 -3.60
N LYS A 124 13.86 3.79 -3.43
CA LYS A 124 14.18 2.88 -4.54
C LYS A 124 12.93 2.38 -5.29
N ALA A 125 11.75 2.52 -4.68
CA ALA A 125 10.49 2.17 -5.34
C ALA A 125 10.25 2.95 -6.65
N ILE A 126 10.82 4.14 -6.80
CA ILE A 126 10.68 4.95 -8.01
C ILE A 126 11.41 4.35 -9.23
N GLU A 127 12.36 3.45 -8.99
CA GLU A 127 13.16 2.79 -10.04
C GLU A 127 12.52 1.45 -10.49
N LEU A 128 11.46 1.00 -9.80
CA LEU A 128 10.81 -0.27 -10.09
C LEU A 128 9.77 -0.13 -11.20
N GLU A 129 9.96 -0.87 -12.26
CA GLU A 129 8.96 -1.03 -13.32
C GLU A 129 8.15 -2.30 -13.09
N LEU A 130 6.85 -2.15 -12.86
CA LEU A 130 5.92 -3.26 -12.73
C LEU A 130 5.36 -3.62 -14.10
N THR A 131 5.77 -4.76 -14.63
CA THR A 131 5.27 -5.24 -15.93
C THR A 131 3.78 -5.56 -15.89
N PRO A 132 3.08 -5.57 -17.05
CA PRO A 132 1.67 -5.97 -17.13
C PRO A 132 1.37 -7.34 -16.50
N ASP A 133 2.30 -8.31 -16.63
CA ASP A 133 2.17 -9.63 -16.01
C ASP A 133 2.20 -9.53 -14.49
N ILE A 134 3.16 -8.80 -13.92
CA ILE A 134 3.25 -8.58 -12.48
C ILE A 134 2.01 -7.87 -11.95
N LEU A 135 1.49 -6.87 -12.66
CA LEU A 135 0.25 -6.19 -12.30
C LEU A 135 -0.96 -7.13 -12.34
N ALA A 136 -1.08 -7.97 -13.36
CA ALA A 136 -2.16 -8.96 -13.46
C ALA A 136 -2.12 -9.98 -12.31
N ARG A 137 -0.92 -10.47 -11.95
CA ARG A 137 -0.73 -11.36 -10.81
C ARG A 137 -1.06 -10.66 -9.48
N THR A 138 -0.69 -9.40 -9.35
CA THR A 138 -1.06 -8.57 -8.19
C THR A 138 -2.58 -8.46 -8.06
N GLU A 139 -3.28 -8.17 -9.14
CA GLU A 139 -4.75 -8.10 -9.14
C GLU A 139 -5.40 -9.45 -8.78
N SER A 140 -4.85 -10.55 -9.27
CA SER A 140 -5.32 -11.90 -8.92
C SER A 140 -5.19 -12.17 -7.41
N ILE A 141 -4.06 -11.80 -6.80
CA ILE A 141 -3.86 -11.92 -5.35
C ILE A 141 -4.84 -11.03 -4.57
N LEU A 142 -5.00 -9.77 -4.99
CA LEU A 142 -5.89 -8.81 -4.33
C LEU A 142 -7.38 -9.17 -4.45
N SER A 143 -7.77 -9.94 -5.46
CA SER A 143 -9.17 -10.37 -5.66
C SER A 143 -9.69 -11.28 -4.54
N GLY A 144 -8.80 -11.90 -3.78
CA GLY A 144 -9.14 -12.75 -2.62
C GLY A 144 -9.60 -11.98 -1.37
N ILE A 145 -9.47 -10.66 -1.36
CA ILE A 145 -9.80 -9.85 -0.18
C ILE A 145 -11.22 -9.30 -0.30
N SER A 146 -12.02 -9.46 0.76
CA SER A 146 -13.29 -8.75 0.88
C SER A 146 -13.05 -7.25 1.03
N HIS A 147 -13.78 -6.45 0.25
CA HIS A 147 -13.56 -5.00 0.16
C HIS A 147 -13.56 -4.31 1.52
N PHE A 148 -12.59 -3.41 1.70
CA PHE A 148 -12.63 -2.42 2.77
C PHE A 148 -13.77 -1.43 2.49
N ALA A 149 -14.58 -1.12 3.51
CA ALA A 149 -15.44 0.04 3.46
C ALA A 149 -14.52 1.29 3.39
N PRO A 150 -14.76 2.25 2.48
CA PRO A 150 -13.92 3.42 2.40
C PRO A 150 -13.90 4.14 3.75
N MET A 151 -12.71 4.43 4.27
CA MET A 151 -12.55 5.35 5.39
C MET A 151 -12.95 6.74 4.89
N ARG A 152 -14.14 7.20 5.30
CA ARG A 152 -14.68 8.52 4.99
C ARG A 152 -14.31 9.51 6.07
#